data_2efe47d09bd0ebf71ae7ec2fc7b274fa
#
_entry.id   2efe47d09bd0ebf71ae7ec2fc7b274fa
#
_cell.length_a   1.000
_cell.length_b   1.000
_cell.length_c   1.000
_cell.angle_alpha   90.00
_cell.angle_beta   90.00
_cell.angle_gamma   90.00
#
_symmetry.space_group_name_H-M   'P 1'
#
loop_
_entity.id
_entity.type
_entity.pdbx_description
1 polymer ?
#
loop_
_entity_poly.entity_id
_entity_poly.type
_entity_poly.pdbx_seq_one_letter_code
_entity_poly.pdbx_strand_id
1 'polypeptide(L)'
;MIRILIFILVLFPTHLYAEPSPFSTPLPSGPGITLSALTDRDSVYPGDRFDLYLSVQIEEGWHIYSLQPLDGNELLATQISLADDIFESAEPWKESPTHLIQDDAQAKMVKGHTNTAEFQKKLYVPENLNPGSYSIEGKLLYRACDNKLCTLPQSLPFTTRILVNVIK
;
A
#
# COMPACT_ATOMS: atom_id res chain seq x y z
N MET A 1 5.98 23.47 -82.52
CA MET A 1 6.90 23.00 -81.49
C MET A 1 6.36 23.50 -80.14
N ILE A 2 5.58 22.68 -79.44
CA ILE A 2 4.96 23.02 -78.12
C ILE A 2 5.86 22.47 -77.03
N ARG A 3 6.47 23.35 -76.19
CA ARG A 3 7.24 22.97 -75.00
C ARG A 3 6.29 22.85 -73.81
N ILE A 4 6.08 21.63 -73.38
CA ILE A 4 5.34 21.32 -72.18
C ILE A 4 6.30 21.50 -70.98
N LEU A 5 6.02 22.48 -70.08
CA LEU A 5 6.70 22.70 -68.83
C LEU A 5 6.00 21.83 -67.77
N ILE A 6 6.69 20.78 -67.29
CA ILE A 6 6.22 19.93 -66.20
C ILE A 6 6.63 20.60 -64.89
N PHE A 7 5.65 21.12 -64.12
CA PHE A 7 5.86 21.58 -62.76
C PHE A 7 5.84 20.37 -61.82
N ILE A 8 6.99 20.03 -61.25
CA ILE A 8 7.11 19.02 -60.21
C ILE A 8 6.74 19.70 -58.87
N LEU A 9 5.55 19.36 -58.33
CA LEU A 9 5.11 19.78 -57.02
C LEU A 9 5.80 18.92 -55.97
N VAL A 10 6.81 19.45 -55.30
CA VAL A 10 7.50 18.78 -54.17
C VAL A 10 6.64 18.96 -52.91
N LEU A 11 5.94 17.89 -52.52
CA LEU A 11 5.25 17.81 -51.24
C LEU A 11 6.26 17.57 -50.12
N PHE A 12 6.58 18.61 -49.33
CA PHE A 12 7.34 18.44 -48.11
C PHE A 12 6.40 17.90 -46.99
N PRO A 13 6.74 16.78 -46.37
CA PRO A 13 5.98 16.34 -45.21
C PRO A 13 6.24 17.31 -44.04
N THR A 14 5.22 18.05 -43.62
CA THR A 14 5.27 18.83 -42.40
C THR A 14 5.17 17.87 -41.22
N HIS A 15 6.29 17.56 -40.57
CA HIS A 15 6.29 16.89 -39.29
C HIS A 15 5.67 17.83 -38.24
N LEU A 16 4.43 17.58 -37.85
CA LEU A 16 3.82 18.17 -36.66
C LEU A 16 4.53 17.59 -35.42
N TYR A 17 5.47 18.34 -34.88
CA TYR A 17 5.97 18.10 -33.51
C TYR A 17 4.88 18.54 -32.56
N ALA A 18 4.28 17.57 -31.87
CA ALA A 18 3.41 17.84 -30.73
C ALA A 18 4.28 18.43 -29.62
N GLU A 19 4.12 19.72 -29.32
CA GLU A 19 4.76 20.32 -28.15
C GLU A 19 4.18 19.68 -26.87
N PRO A 20 5.04 19.30 -25.88
CA PRO A 20 4.55 18.78 -24.62
C PRO A 20 3.67 19.84 -23.95
N SER A 21 2.48 19.42 -23.52
CA SER A 21 1.54 20.29 -22.82
C SER A 21 2.22 20.91 -21.60
N PRO A 22 2.09 22.26 -21.38
CA PRO A 22 2.63 22.91 -20.19
C PRO A 22 2.03 22.43 -18.86
N PHE A 23 0.99 21.57 -18.93
CA PHE A 23 0.34 20.95 -17.78
C PHE A 23 0.84 19.50 -17.49
N SER A 24 1.84 19.02 -18.21
CA SER A 24 2.50 17.75 -17.92
C SER A 24 3.65 17.90 -16.92
N THR A 25 3.48 18.72 -15.87
CA THR A 25 4.31 18.56 -14.68
C THR A 25 4.02 17.18 -14.10
N PRO A 26 5.04 16.32 -13.90
CA PRO A 26 4.84 15.07 -13.18
C PRO A 26 4.18 15.43 -11.84
N LEU A 27 3.05 14.79 -11.54
CA LEU A 27 2.52 14.81 -10.18
C LEU A 27 3.68 14.41 -9.26
N PRO A 28 3.94 15.15 -8.16
CA PRO A 28 4.97 14.74 -7.22
C PRO A 28 4.73 13.27 -6.90
N SER A 29 5.74 12.45 -7.11
CA SER A 29 5.71 11.05 -6.69
C SER A 29 5.35 11.06 -5.22
N GLY A 30 4.29 10.34 -4.83
CA GLY A 30 3.93 10.21 -3.42
C GLY A 30 5.10 9.67 -2.62
N PRO A 31 5.01 9.69 -1.28
CA PRO A 31 6.11 9.25 -0.42
C PRO A 31 6.53 7.82 -0.75
N GLY A 32 7.83 7.55 -0.60
CA GLY A 32 8.40 6.21 -0.67
C GLY A 32 7.93 5.38 0.52
N ILE A 33 6.74 4.80 0.43
CA ILE A 33 6.21 3.88 1.45
C ILE A 33 6.28 2.47 0.90
N THR A 34 6.97 1.58 1.66
CA THR A 34 7.09 0.16 1.32
C THR A 34 6.48 -0.70 2.41
N LEU A 35 5.93 -1.85 2.00
CA LEU A 35 5.26 -2.80 2.87
C LEU A 35 5.88 -4.18 2.67
N SER A 36 6.18 -4.87 3.77
CA SER A 36 6.54 -6.28 3.78
C SER A 36 5.64 -7.05 4.73
N ALA A 37 5.38 -8.32 4.42
CA ALA A 37 4.58 -9.22 5.22
C ALA A 37 5.35 -10.50 5.53
N LEU A 38 5.27 -10.97 6.77
CA LEU A 38 5.88 -12.22 7.20
C LEU A 38 5.04 -12.88 8.30
N THR A 39 5.25 -14.16 8.51
CA THR A 39 4.68 -14.92 9.62
C THR A 39 5.75 -15.22 10.67
N ASP A 40 5.37 -15.38 11.95
CA ASP A 40 6.27 -15.72 13.05
C ASP A 40 6.90 -17.12 12.91
N ARG A 41 6.37 -17.95 12.00
CA ARG A 41 6.84 -19.30 11.70
C ARG A 41 6.53 -19.67 10.24
N ASP A 42 7.33 -20.55 9.68
CA ASP A 42 7.19 -20.99 8.29
C ASP A 42 6.13 -22.09 8.13
N SER A 43 5.81 -22.80 9.22
CA SER A 43 4.84 -23.90 9.18
C SER A 43 4.05 -24.04 10.48
N VAL A 44 2.82 -24.59 10.34
CA VAL A 44 1.83 -24.78 11.39
C VAL A 44 1.12 -26.12 11.21
N TYR A 45 0.34 -26.53 12.21
CA TYR A 45 -0.62 -27.64 12.15
C TYR A 45 -2.06 -27.12 12.24
N PRO A 46 -3.07 -27.88 11.73
CA PRO A 46 -4.46 -27.58 12.03
C PRO A 46 -4.70 -27.42 13.54
N GLY A 47 -5.44 -26.39 13.95
CA GLY A 47 -5.64 -26.01 15.34
C GLY A 47 -4.58 -25.07 15.93
N ASP A 48 -3.46 -24.84 15.25
CA ASP A 48 -2.43 -23.92 15.71
C ASP A 48 -2.83 -22.45 15.55
N ARG A 49 -2.08 -21.60 16.26
CA ARG A 49 -2.11 -20.15 16.08
C ARG A 49 -0.76 -19.67 15.59
N PHE A 50 -0.78 -18.60 14.81
CA PHE A 50 0.42 -17.92 14.37
C PHE A 50 0.16 -16.42 14.24
N ASP A 51 1.23 -15.65 14.19
CA ASP A 51 1.15 -14.20 14.04
C ASP A 51 1.60 -13.79 12.63
N LEU A 52 0.77 -12.95 11.99
CA LEU A 52 1.08 -12.25 10.75
C LEU A 52 1.57 -10.86 11.09
N TYR A 53 2.74 -10.51 10.60
CA TYR A 53 3.37 -9.20 10.77
C TYR A 53 3.41 -8.45 9.46
N LEU A 54 3.07 -7.19 9.51
CA LEU A 54 3.26 -6.24 8.42
C LEU A 54 4.23 -5.16 8.91
N SER A 55 5.31 -4.95 8.16
CA SER A 55 6.27 -3.87 8.43
C SER A 55 6.21 -2.84 7.31
N VAL A 56 5.96 -1.59 7.68
CA VAL A 56 5.86 -0.44 6.79
C VAL A 56 7.08 0.45 7.02
N GLN A 57 7.82 0.75 5.95
CA GLN A 57 8.85 1.78 5.97
C GLN A 57 8.24 3.07 5.40
N ILE A 58 8.42 4.16 6.11
CA ILE A 58 7.85 5.46 5.79
C ILE A 58 9.01 6.42 5.52
N GLU A 59 8.99 7.07 4.36
CA GLU A 59 9.99 8.07 3.98
C GLU A 59 10.08 9.19 5.02
N GLU A 60 11.30 9.67 5.28
CA GLU A 60 11.55 10.75 6.22
C GLU A 60 10.72 12.01 5.88
N GLY A 61 10.16 12.64 6.89
CA GLY A 61 9.29 13.80 6.75
C GLY A 61 7.82 13.46 6.49
N TRP A 62 7.50 12.19 6.25
CA TRP A 62 6.14 11.71 6.09
C TRP A 62 5.64 10.95 7.32
N HIS A 63 4.33 10.90 7.48
CA HIS A 63 3.66 10.08 8.48
C HIS A 63 2.41 9.41 7.89
N ILE A 64 2.02 8.29 8.47
CA ILE A 64 0.74 7.61 8.24
C ILE A 64 -0.06 7.59 9.53
N TYR A 65 -1.38 7.50 9.41
CA TYR A 65 -2.27 7.53 10.56
C TYR A 65 -2.39 6.17 11.25
N SER A 66 -2.68 6.20 12.54
CA SER A 66 -2.98 5.04 13.37
C SER A 66 -4.19 4.24 12.83
N LEU A 67 -4.26 2.93 13.17
CA LEU A 67 -5.49 2.13 13.03
C LEU A 67 -6.63 2.69 13.90
N GLN A 68 -6.26 3.34 15.01
CA GLN A 68 -7.19 3.95 15.97
C GLN A 68 -6.85 5.44 16.11
N PRO A 69 -7.30 6.28 15.17
CA PRO A 69 -7.01 7.71 15.19
C PRO A 69 -7.66 8.40 16.39
N LEU A 70 -7.31 9.65 16.62
CA LEU A 70 -8.02 10.50 17.54
C LEU A 70 -9.43 10.79 17.04
N ASP A 71 -10.35 11.09 17.96
CA ASP A 71 -11.73 11.46 17.66
C ASP A 71 -11.78 12.59 16.61
N GLY A 72 -12.66 12.44 15.64
CA GLY A 72 -12.80 13.37 14.51
C GLY A 72 -11.78 13.14 13.37
N ASN A 73 -10.96 12.09 13.44
CA ASN A 73 -9.98 11.72 12.42
C ASN A 73 -10.24 10.33 11.80
N GLU A 74 -11.40 9.77 11.99
CA GLU A 74 -11.76 8.39 11.61
C GLU A 74 -11.56 8.12 10.12
N LEU A 75 -11.81 9.13 9.27
CA LEU A 75 -11.61 9.04 7.81
C LEU A 75 -10.14 8.99 7.39
N LEU A 76 -9.22 9.28 8.31
CA LEU A 76 -7.78 9.23 8.06
C LEU A 76 -7.16 7.91 8.47
N ALA A 77 -7.89 7.08 9.23
CA ALA A 77 -7.39 5.82 9.78
C ALA A 77 -6.76 4.93 8.72
N THR A 78 -5.60 4.38 9.05
CA THR A 78 -5.02 3.25 8.31
C THR A 78 -5.94 2.04 8.49
N GLN A 79 -6.18 1.30 7.41
CA GLN A 79 -7.03 0.12 7.41
C GLN A 79 -6.27 -1.06 6.80
N ILE A 80 -6.45 -2.25 7.38
CA ILE A 80 -5.83 -3.47 6.89
C ILE A 80 -6.91 -4.52 6.69
N SER A 81 -6.94 -5.12 5.51
CA SER A 81 -7.87 -6.20 5.18
C SER A 81 -7.13 -7.39 4.59
N LEU A 82 -7.54 -8.60 4.97
CA LEU A 82 -7.18 -9.84 4.29
C LEU A 82 -8.09 -10.04 3.09
N ALA A 83 -7.59 -10.74 2.07
CA ALA A 83 -8.33 -11.02 0.84
C ALA A 83 -9.34 -12.15 1.02
N ASP A 84 -9.07 -13.06 1.95
CA ASP A 84 -9.92 -14.21 2.28
C ASP A 84 -9.93 -14.45 3.80
N ASP A 85 -10.73 -15.40 4.24
CA ASP A 85 -10.96 -15.82 5.62
C ASP A 85 -10.55 -17.30 5.87
N ILE A 86 -9.62 -17.84 5.07
CA ILE A 86 -9.09 -19.20 5.24
C ILE A 86 -8.56 -19.40 6.66
N PHE A 87 -7.87 -18.40 7.19
CA PHE A 87 -7.40 -18.37 8.58
C PHE A 87 -8.32 -17.49 9.41
N GLU A 88 -8.87 -18.06 10.47
CA GLU A 88 -9.78 -17.35 11.35
C GLU A 88 -9.03 -16.23 12.11
N SER A 89 -9.68 -15.10 12.27
CA SER A 89 -9.12 -13.98 13.00
C SER A 89 -9.43 -14.08 14.49
N ALA A 90 -8.42 -14.31 15.32
CA ALA A 90 -8.60 -14.43 16.76
C ALA A 90 -8.77 -13.07 17.47
N GLU A 91 -8.15 -12.01 16.95
CA GLU A 91 -8.09 -10.69 17.59
C GLU A 91 -8.07 -9.58 16.53
N PRO A 92 -8.42 -8.34 16.88
CA PRO A 92 -8.21 -7.20 15.97
C PRO A 92 -6.72 -7.00 15.68
N TRP A 93 -6.41 -6.25 14.60
CA TRP A 93 -5.04 -5.82 14.34
C TRP A 93 -4.50 -5.01 15.52
N LYS A 94 -3.24 -5.26 15.88
CA LYS A 94 -2.45 -4.46 16.80
C LYS A 94 -1.44 -3.65 16.02
N GLU A 95 -1.11 -2.47 16.51
CA GLU A 95 -0.08 -1.61 15.91
C GLU A 95 1.04 -1.34 16.92
N SER A 96 2.26 -1.07 16.41
CA SER A 96 3.38 -0.56 17.20
C SER A 96 3.02 0.77 17.89
N PRO A 97 3.76 1.20 18.92
CA PRO A 97 3.49 2.46 19.60
C PRO A 97 3.39 3.63 18.62
N THR A 98 2.32 4.39 18.76
CA THR A 98 2.02 5.58 17.95
C THR A 98 2.49 6.84 18.64
N HIS A 99 2.65 7.92 17.86
CA HIS A 99 2.98 9.25 18.36
C HIS A 99 1.85 10.23 18.09
N LEU A 100 1.79 11.30 18.92
CA LEU A 100 1.01 12.48 18.61
C LEU A 100 1.85 13.36 17.66
N ILE A 101 1.30 13.68 16.50
CA ILE A 101 1.95 14.42 15.43
C ILE A 101 1.15 15.69 15.18
N GLN A 102 1.84 16.85 15.14
CA GLN A 102 1.23 18.07 14.61
C GLN A 102 1.20 17.92 13.09
N ASP A 103 0.02 17.72 12.55
CA ASP A 103 -0.20 17.64 11.11
C ASP A 103 -0.57 19.01 10.58
N ASP A 104 0.41 19.72 10.05
CA ASP A 104 0.22 21.09 9.56
C ASP A 104 -0.61 21.11 8.27
N ALA A 105 -0.57 20.05 7.45
CA ALA A 105 -1.41 19.95 6.27
C ALA A 105 -2.91 19.84 6.62
N GLN A 106 -3.24 19.27 7.78
CA GLN A 106 -4.61 19.19 8.31
C GLN A 106 -4.91 20.22 9.39
N ALA A 107 -3.90 21.02 9.80
CA ALA A 107 -3.97 22.00 10.88
C ALA A 107 -4.51 21.42 12.20
N LYS A 108 -4.11 20.17 12.57
CA LYS A 108 -4.59 19.48 13.77
C LYS A 108 -3.59 18.47 14.31
N MET A 109 -3.80 18.08 15.57
CA MET A 109 -3.09 16.94 16.15
C MET A 109 -3.68 15.63 15.65
N VAL A 110 -2.80 14.69 15.28
CA VAL A 110 -3.15 13.36 14.82
C VAL A 110 -2.35 12.31 15.57
N LYS A 111 -2.84 11.09 15.56
CA LYS A 111 -2.15 9.91 16.08
C LYS A 111 -1.68 9.07 14.91
N GLY A 112 -0.38 8.73 14.87
CA GLY A 112 0.19 8.03 13.72
C GLY A 112 1.61 7.53 13.93
N HIS A 113 2.24 7.17 12.83
CA HIS A 113 3.58 6.63 12.76
C HIS A 113 4.46 7.44 11.81
N THR A 114 5.74 7.57 12.17
CA THR A 114 6.82 8.14 11.34
C THR A 114 7.93 7.09 11.19
N ASN A 115 8.70 7.14 10.12
CA ASN A 115 9.81 6.25 9.81
C ASN A 115 9.39 4.78 9.64
N THR A 116 8.78 4.17 10.64
CA THR A 116 8.33 2.77 10.61
C THR A 116 6.99 2.60 11.31
N ALA A 117 6.19 1.67 10.80
CA ALA A 117 5.01 1.17 11.50
C ALA A 117 4.96 -0.36 11.41
N GLU A 118 4.62 -1.01 12.51
CA GLU A 118 4.44 -2.45 12.55
C GLU A 118 3.00 -2.77 12.93
N PHE A 119 2.43 -3.76 12.24
CA PHE A 119 1.09 -4.25 12.51
C PHE A 119 1.14 -5.76 12.70
N GLN A 120 0.40 -6.26 13.67
CA GLN A 120 0.36 -7.67 14.02
C GLN A 120 -1.09 -8.16 14.02
N LYS A 121 -1.30 -9.33 13.44
CA LYS A 121 -2.59 -10.03 13.44
C LYS A 121 -2.40 -11.46 13.90
N LYS A 122 -3.12 -11.88 14.94
CA LYS A 122 -3.16 -13.27 15.36
C LYS A 122 -4.20 -14.03 14.53
N LEU A 123 -3.75 -15.11 13.90
CA LEU A 123 -4.54 -15.96 13.04
C LEU A 123 -4.63 -17.36 13.63
N TYR A 124 -5.72 -18.05 13.30
CA TYR A 124 -6.03 -19.39 13.75
C TYR A 124 -6.16 -20.31 12.54
N VAL A 125 -5.51 -21.47 12.59
CA VAL A 125 -5.60 -22.50 11.55
C VAL A 125 -6.81 -23.38 11.84
N PRO A 126 -7.84 -23.42 10.96
CA PRO A 126 -8.99 -24.29 11.17
C PRO A 126 -8.56 -25.77 11.34
N GLU A 127 -9.20 -26.48 12.28
CA GLU A 127 -8.87 -27.88 12.57
C GLU A 127 -9.06 -28.82 11.37
N ASN A 128 -9.95 -28.45 10.45
CA ASN A 128 -10.27 -29.21 9.24
C ASN A 128 -9.51 -28.71 8.00
N LEU A 129 -8.56 -27.79 8.14
CA LEU A 129 -7.79 -27.29 7.00
C LEU A 129 -6.85 -28.37 6.49
N ASN A 130 -6.91 -28.63 5.18
CA ASN A 130 -6.05 -29.63 4.55
C ASN A 130 -4.57 -29.21 4.59
N PRO A 131 -3.65 -30.16 4.71
CA PRO A 131 -2.23 -29.88 4.58
C PRO A 131 -1.89 -29.30 3.20
N GLY A 132 -0.98 -28.32 3.17
CA GLY A 132 -0.59 -27.64 1.93
C GLY A 132 0.05 -26.28 2.17
N SER A 133 0.52 -25.65 1.11
CA SER A 133 1.04 -24.29 1.14
C SER A 133 -0.09 -23.31 0.89
N TYR A 134 -0.28 -22.37 1.79
CA TYR A 134 -1.31 -21.33 1.72
C TYR A 134 -0.68 -19.96 1.54
N SER A 135 -1.24 -19.17 0.61
CA SER A 135 -0.94 -17.75 0.45
C SER A 135 -1.83 -16.96 1.40
N ILE A 136 -1.24 -15.98 2.08
CA ILE A 136 -1.98 -14.99 2.88
C ILE A 136 -1.83 -13.67 2.15
N GLU A 137 -2.93 -13.18 1.61
CA GLU A 137 -2.96 -11.99 0.79
C GLU A 137 -3.84 -10.92 1.45
N GLY A 138 -3.51 -9.67 1.19
CA GLY A 138 -4.30 -8.57 1.71
C GLY A 138 -3.82 -7.23 1.19
N LYS A 139 -4.34 -6.18 1.79
CA LYS A 139 -3.97 -4.80 1.48
C LYS A 139 -3.99 -3.92 2.71
N LEU A 140 -3.08 -2.97 2.70
CA LEU A 140 -3.04 -1.85 3.62
C LEU A 140 -3.52 -0.60 2.87
N LEU A 141 -4.61 0.00 3.33
CA LEU A 141 -5.14 1.28 2.86
C LEU A 141 -4.68 2.36 3.83
N TYR A 142 -4.02 3.40 3.32
CA TYR A 142 -3.48 4.47 4.13
C TYR A 142 -3.57 5.82 3.42
N ARG A 143 -3.37 6.88 4.18
CA ARG A 143 -2.98 8.20 3.69
C ARG A 143 -1.66 8.58 4.32
N ALA A 144 -0.81 9.25 3.56
CA ALA A 144 0.42 9.81 4.07
C ALA A 144 0.38 11.33 3.96
N CYS A 145 0.86 12.00 4.99
CA CYS A 145 0.97 13.46 5.00
C CYS A 145 2.40 13.87 5.36
N ASP A 146 2.83 14.98 4.80
CA ASP A 146 3.97 15.77 5.25
C ASP A 146 3.46 17.10 5.86
N ASN A 147 4.34 18.06 6.10
CA ASN A 147 3.96 19.35 6.66
C ASN A 147 3.20 20.27 5.69
N LYS A 148 2.94 19.84 4.44
CA LYS A 148 2.34 20.71 3.40
C LYS A 148 1.13 20.08 2.75
N LEU A 149 1.15 18.76 2.55
CA LEU A 149 0.11 18.06 1.79
C LEU A 149 -0.11 16.64 2.31
N CYS A 150 -1.29 16.13 2.01
CA CYS A 150 -1.65 14.73 2.21
C CYS A 150 -1.95 14.06 0.88
N THR A 151 -1.56 12.79 0.75
CA THR A 151 -1.93 11.98 -0.40
C THR A 151 -3.43 11.70 -0.42
N LEU A 152 -3.96 11.36 -1.57
CA LEU A 152 -5.21 10.61 -1.65
C LEU A 152 -5.02 9.24 -0.98
N PRO A 153 -6.10 8.54 -0.58
CA PRO A 153 -5.99 7.18 -0.08
C PRO A 153 -5.20 6.29 -1.05
N GLN A 154 -4.18 5.62 -0.53
CA GLN A 154 -3.30 4.72 -1.26
C GLN A 154 -3.51 3.30 -0.76
N SER A 155 -3.33 2.31 -1.63
CA SER A 155 -3.45 0.91 -1.28
C SER A 155 -2.17 0.15 -1.65
N LEU A 156 -1.55 -0.50 -0.66
CA LEU A 156 -0.41 -1.38 -0.84
C LEU A 156 -0.86 -2.83 -0.65
N PRO A 157 -0.79 -3.67 -1.67
CA PRO A 157 -1.03 -5.10 -1.53
C PRO A 157 0.14 -5.76 -0.79
N PHE A 158 -0.14 -6.83 -0.07
CA PHE A 158 0.87 -7.71 0.50
C PHE A 158 0.52 -9.17 0.28
N THR A 159 1.55 -10.01 0.27
CA THR A 159 1.41 -11.46 0.24
C THR A 159 2.53 -12.10 1.05
N THR A 160 2.21 -13.17 1.76
CA THR A 160 3.18 -14.07 2.40
C THR A 160 2.65 -15.51 2.31
N ARG A 161 3.42 -16.48 2.78
CA ARG A 161 3.04 -17.90 2.69
C ARG A 161 3.28 -18.61 4.00
N ILE A 162 2.47 -19.65 4.26
CA ILE A 162 2.63 -20.54 5.38
C ILE A 162 2.34 -21.99 4.94
N LEU A 163 3.08 -22.94 5.49
CA LEU A 163 2.87 -24.37 5.24
C LEU A 163 2.00 -24.97 6.36
N VAL A 164 0.89 -25.59 6.00
CA VAL A 164 0.09 -26.39 6.93
C VAL A 164 0.54 -27.86 6.81
N ASN A 165 1.03 -28.41 7.91
CA ASN A 165 1.56 -29.77 7.97
C ASN A 165 0.47 -30.82 8.24
N VAL A 166 0.78 -32.06 7.94
CA VAL A 166 -0.06 -33.23 8.30
C VAL A 166 0.04 -33.48 9.81
N ILE A 167 -1.09 -33.61 10.49
CA ILE A 167 -1.11 -34.14 11.87
C ILE A 167 -0.64 -35.61 11.83
N LYS A 168 0.40 -35.94 12.57
CA LYS A 168 0.90 -37.31 12.69
C LYS A 168 0.03 -38.14 13.59
#